data_15d944d040479bf51632ced058053c76
#
_entry.id   15d944d040479bf51632ced058053c76
#
_cell.length_a   1.000
_cell.length_b   1.000
_cell.length_c   1.000
_cell.angle_alpha   90.00
_cell.angle_beta   90.00
_cell.angle_gamma   90.00
#
_symmetry.space_group_name_H-M   'P 1'
#
loop_
_entity.id
_entity.type
_entity.pdbx_description
1 polymer ?
#
loop_
_entity_poly.entity_id
_entity_poly.type
_entity_poly.pdbx_seq_one_letter_code
_entity_poly.pdbx_strand_id
1 'polypeptide(L)'
;MRQLDRRSALAQGLSEDELMIKAGGAAFRALSEKWPEAATLAVLCGRGNNGGDGWVVARLALEAGLACDVYVTGDPSDITGSAQCAHARWAAVSGSAPRPISALFSTDVALDQYDLIVDALVGIGMTHRPRPEFEDWIAALADAQSPIMSLDIPSGLSADGGPSSGAAIRADLTMTFIAPKPVLLTGPRLDHVGDLIIDPLDTPASTYREITPVALALRNEQSGWLPVRSRIAHKGSFGHVLVIGGDTGMGGAALLAAAGALRGGAGLVSLATRQCHVMAALSRYPEVMVRGIEDPSALKNLLIGKDVIVIGPGLGQDVWGQTCLEIALKTSVPVVCDADAINLIASGVVSVSGAGPRVLTPHPGEAARLAGCTVADIEADRLGSAKRLALKTESTIALKGAGTVVAAPTPDALPIICCHGNPGMATGGMGDVLAGLIGALLAQRLEPIAATAIAVGAHAEAADMAWQEQGVGLTPSDVVERLGGVLTQV
;
A
#
# COMPACT_ATOMS: atom_id res chain seq x y z
N MET A 1 -10.79 15.80 0.67
CA MET A 1 -12.05 15.22 0.12
C MET A 1 -13.18 16.26 0.04
N ARG A 2 -13.77 16.80 1.11
CA ARG A 2 -14.93 17.73 1.03
C ARG A 2 -14.82 18.87 0.00
N GLN A 3 -13.60 19.41 -0.19
CA GLN A 3 -13.35 20.40 -1.22
C GLN A 3 -13.40 19.79 -2.62
N LEU A 4 -12.91 18.56 -2.78
CA LEU A 4 -12.94 17.84 -4.05
C LEU A 4 -14.37 17.46 -4.44
N ASP A 5 -15.20 17.03 -3.49
CA ASP A 5 -16.61 16.70 -3.69
C ASP A 5 -17.39 17.91 -4.25
N ARG A 6 -17.24 19.07 -3.59
CA ARG A 6 -17.88 20.33 -4.04
C ARG A 6 -17.41 20.76 -5.43
N ARG A 7 -16.10 20.65 -5.70
CA ARG A 7 -15.55 21.02 -7.02
C ARG A 7 -15.98 20.03 -8.10
N SER A 8 -16.09 18.76 -7.76
CA SER A 8 -16.60 17.72 -8.67
C SER A 8 -18.05 18.01 -9.06
N ALA A 9 -18.92 18.28 -8.09
CA ALA A 9 -20.30 18.66 -8.35
C ALA A 9 -20.38 19.91 -9.25
N LEU A 10 -19.66 20.97 -8.89
CA LEU A 10 -19.64 22.22 -9.66
C LEU A 10 -19.14 22.02 -11.10
N ALA A 11 -18.06 21.28 -11.29
CA ALA A 11 -17.48 21.02 -12.61
C ALA A 11 -18.39 20.19 -13.54
N GLN A 12 -19.30 19.40 -12.95
CA GLN A 12 -20.31 18.63 -13.66
C GLN A 12 -21.67 19.37 -13.80
N GLY A 13 -21.81 20.57 -13.20
CA GLY A 13 -23.08 21.28 -13.16
C GLY A 13 -24.13 20.61 -12.27
N LEU A 14 -23.70 19.80 -11.29
CA LEU A 14 -24.55 19.04 -10.37
C LEU A 14 -24.69 19.79 -9.03
N SER A 15 -25.83 19.62 -8.39
CA SER A 15 -26.01 19.90 -6.98
C SER A 15 -25.33 18.81 -6.11
N GLU A 16 -25.14 19.10 -4.83
CA GLU A 16 -24.65 18.10 -3.87
C GLU A 16 -25.62 16.90 -3.76
N ASP A 17 -26.93 17.12 -3.89
CA ASP A 17 -27.96 16.07 -3.90
C ASP A 17 -27.82 15.13 -5.12
N GLU A 18 -27.57 15.70 -6.29
CA GLU A 18 -27.38 14.90 -7.51
C GLU A 18 -26.09 14.11 -7.48
N LEU A 19 -24.99 14.66 -6.91
CA LEU A 19 -23.75 13.93 -6.70
C LEU A 19 -23.96 12.76 -5.72
N MET A 20 -24.72 12.96 -4.64
CA MET A 20 -25.09 11.91 -3.67
C MET A 20 -25.92 10.80 -4.33
N ILE A 21 -26.89 11.15 -5.17
CA ILE A 21 -27.67 10.14 -5.92
C ILE A 21 -26.74 9.32 -6.83
N LYS A 22 -25.76 9.96 -7.45
CA LYS A 22 -24.80 9.31 -8.31
C LYS A 22 -23.92 8.34 -7.51
N ALA A 23 -23.43 8.76 -6.31
CA ALA A 23 -22.62 7.92 -5.41
C ALA A 23 -23.39 6.69 -4.92
N GLY A 24 -24.59 6.88 -4.35
CA GLY A 24 -25.44 5.78 -3.90
C GLY A 24 -25.87 4.87 -5.06
N GLY A 25 -26.10 5.44 -6.26
CA GLY A 25 -26.39 4.67 -7.46
C GLY A 25 -25.23 3.80 -7.92
N ALA A 26 -24.01 4.31 -7.85
CA ALA A 26 -22.79 3.54 -8.13
C ALA A 26 -22.61 2.41 -7.09
N ALA A 27 -22.86 2.70 -5.82
CA ALA A 27 -22.79 1.72 -4.75
C ALA A 27 -23.80 0.59 -4.95
N PHE A 28 -25.06 0.94 -5.29
CA PHE A 28 -26.09 -0.06 -5.55
C PHE A 28 -25.76 -0.96 -6.74
N ARG A 29 -25.19 -0.42 -7.81
CA ARG A 29 -24.71 -1.23 -8.95
C ARG A 29 -23.63 -2.20 -8.52
N ALA A 30 -22.59 -1.75 -7.82
CA ALA A 30 -21.51 -2.58 -7.34
C ALA A 30 -21.99 -3.70 -6.39
N LEU A 31 -22.96 -3.39 -5.52
CA LEU A 31 -23.65 -4.34 -4.66
C LEU A 31 -24.33 -5.43 -5.49
N SER A 32 -25.16 -5.03 -6.48
CA SER A 32 -25.93 -5.94 -7.31
C SER A 32 -25.04 -6.83 -8.18
N GLU A 33 -23.90 -6.33 -8.63
CA GLU A 33 -22.91 -7.10 -9.42
C GLU A 33 -22.17 -8.13 -8.55
N LYS A 34 -21.79 -7.76 -7.31
CA LYS A 34 -21.03 -8.65 -6.43
C LYS A 34 -21.91 -9.69 -5.75
N TRP A 35 -23.13 -9.33 -5.38
CA TRP A 35 -24.08 -10.22 -4.69
C TRP A 35 -25.43 -10.29 -5.42
N PRO A 36 -25.47 -10.86 -6.63
CA PRO A 36 -26.67 -10.88 -7.47
C PRO A 36 -27.84 -11.65 -6.89
N GLU A 37 -27.58 -12.56 -5.93
CA GLU A 37 -28.60 -13.40 -5.28
C GLU A 37 -29.10 -12.78 -3.96
N ALA A 38 -28.56 -11.65 -3.51
CA ALA A 38 -29.01 -11.00 -2.28
C ALA A 38 -30.45 -10.50 -2.46
N ALA A 39 -31.32 -10.93 -1.56
CA ALA A 39 -32.74 -10.57 -1.54
C ALA A 39 -33.10 -9.67 -0.35
N THR A 40 -32.31 -9.72 0.72
CA THR A 40 -32.56 -9.02 1.98
C THR A 40 -31.37 -8.18 2.41
N LEU A 41 -31.58 -6.87 2.64
CA LEU A 41 -30.52 -5.91 2.98
C LEU A 41 -30.80 -5.25 4.34
N ALA A 42 -29.76 -5.08 5.16
CA ALA A 42 -29.73 -4.11 6.25
C ALA A 42 -28.85 -2.92 5.86
N VAL A 43 -29.38 -1.72 5.82
CA VAL A 43 -28.63 -0.51 5.53
C VAL A 43 -28.46 0.33 6.79
N LEU A 44 -27.21 0.54 7.23
CA LEU A 44 -26.87 1.25 8.45
C LEU A 44 -26.52 2.69 8.13
N CYS A 45 -27.44 3.63 8.40
CA CYS A 45 -27.27 5.03 8.01
C CYS A 45 -26.84 5.92 9.19
N GLY A 46 -25.73 6.63 9.00
CA GLY A 46 -25.35 7.75 9.85
C GLY A 46 -26.14 9.03 9.52
N ARG A 47 -25.90 10.10 10.29
CA ARG A 47 -26.57 11.41 10.08
C ARG A 47 -25.91 12.29 9.01
N GLY A 48 -24.71 11.93 8.55
CA GLY A 48 -23.92 12.71 7.58
C GLY A 48 -24.13 12.26 6.12
N ASN A 49 -23.28 12.79 5.22
CA ASN A 49 -23.36 12.47 3.79
C ASN A 49 -23.19 10.97 3.48
N ASN A 50 -22.35 10.26 4.23
CA ASN A 50 -22.22 8.81 4.07
C ASN A 50 -23.56 8.09 4.33
N GLY A 51 -24.28 8.49 5.40
CA GLY A 51 -25.65 8.04 5.62
C GLY A 51 -26.60 8.43 4.49
N GLY A 52 -26.38 9.61 3.88
CA GLY A 52 -27.09 10.06 2.68
C GLY A 52 -26.94 9.08 1.51
N ASP A 53 -25.73 8.64 1.24
CA ASP A 53 -25.44 7.61 0.22
C ASP A 53 -26.15 6.29 0.57
N GLY A 54 -26.18 5.90 1.86
CA GLY A 54 -26.91 4.74 2.37
C GLY A 54 -28.44 4.86 2.11
N TRP A 55 -29.05 6.03 2.33
CA TRP A 55 -30.46 6.26 2.02
C TRP A 55 -30.78 6.09 0.53
N VAL A 56 -29.85 6.50 -0.34
CA VAL A 56 -30.00 6.31 -1.79
C VAL A 56 -29.94 4.82 -2.13
N VAL A 57 -28.98 4.05 -1.55
CA VAL A 57 -28.87 2.60 -1.74
C VAL A 57 -30.16 1.91 -1.27
N ALA A 58 -30.65 2.24 -0.08
CA ALA A 58 -31.88 1.64 0.48
C ALA A 58 -33.11 1.91 -0.41
N ARG A 59 -33.24 3.13 -0.94
CA ARG A 59 -34.31 3.46 -1.88
C ARG A 59 -34.23 2.63 -3.16
N LEU A 60 -33.05 2.55 -3.76
CA LEU A 60 -32.83 1.77 -5.00
C LEU A 60 -33.06 0.27 -4.79
N ALA A 61 -32.71 -0.26 -3.62
CA ALA A 61 -32.97 -1.64 -3.26
C ALA A 61 -34.49 -1.93 -3.23
N LEU A 62 -35.28 -1.07 -2.59
CA LEU A 62 -36.74 -1.19 -2.56
C LEU A 62 -37.35 -1.06 -3.97
N GLU A 63 -36.88 -0.11 -4.77
CA GLU A 63 -37.32 0.08 -6.16
C GLU A 63 -37.00 -1.14 -7.05
N ALA A 64 -35.90 -1.86 -6.73
CA ALA A 64 -35.53 -3.11 -7.39
C ALA A 64 -36.28 -4.35 -6.86
N GLY A 65 -37.13 -4.19 -5.85
CA GLY A 65 -37.93 -5.26 -5.25
C GLY A 65 -37.23 -6.08 -4.17
N LEU A 66 -36.08 -5.60 -3.65
CA LEU A 66 -35.38 -6.23 -2.55
C LEU A 66 -36.04 -5.87 -1.20
N ALA A 67 -36.03 -6.77 -0.24
CA ALA A 67 -36.41 -6.45 1.12
C ALA A 67 -35.29 -5.65 1.79
N CYS A 68 -35.60 -4.46 2.30
CA CYS A 68 -34.59 -3.54 2.82
C CYS A 68 -35.05 -2.90 4.13
N ASP A 69 -34.37 -3.23 5.22
CA ASP A 69 -34.50 -2.57 6.50
C ASP A 69 -33.42 -1.48 6.65
N VAL A 70 -33.79 -0.31 7.16
CA VAL A 70 -32.84 0.77 7.42
C VAL A 70 -32.74 1.03 8.92
N TYR A 71 -31.48 1.07 9.39
CA TYR A 71 -31.12 1.35 10.77
C TYR A 71 -30.35 2.67 10.86
N VAL A 72 -30.73 3.53 11.81
CA VAL A 72 -30.17 4.88 11.91
C VAL A 72 -29.52 5.16 13.25
N THR A 73 -28.48 5.96 13.23
CA THR A 73 -27.85 6.52 14.43
C THR A 73 -28.51 7.83 14.82
N GLY A 74 -29.19 7.88 15.99
CA GLY A 74 -29.88 9.09 16.48
C GLY A 74 -31.26 9.28 15.86
N ASP A 75 -31.79 10.50 15.98
CA ASP A 75 -33.12 10.83 15.47
C ASP A 75 -33.02 11.22 13.98
N PRO A 76 -33.84 10.64 13.09
CA PRO A 76 -33.93 11.05 11.69
C PRO A 76 -34.24 12.50 11.45
N SER A 77 -34.92 13.18 12.40
CA SER A 77 -35.21 14.62 12.31
C SER A 77 -33.96 15.50 12.41
N ASP A 78 -32.85 14.98 12.93
CA ASP A 78 -31.58 15.70 13.01
C ASP A 78 -30.76 15.64 11.70
N ILE A 79 -31.23 14.90 10.70
CA ILE A 79 -30.55 14.79 9.39
C ILE A 79 -30.77 16.12 8.64
N THR A 80 -29.65 16.61 8.05
CA THR A 80 -29.67 17.90 7.34
C THR A 80 -29.02 17.80 5.96
N GLY A 81 -29.21 18.82 5.12
CA GLY A 81 -28.59 18.93 3.80
C GLY A 81 -29.02 17.82 2.83
N SER A 82 -28.09 17.38 1.98
CA SER A 82 -28.37 16.37 0.95
C SER A 82 -28.82 15.02 1.52
N ALA A 83 -28.33 14.66 2.71
CA ALA A 83 -28.77 13.44 3.40
C ALA A 83 -30.27 13.51 3.78
N GLN A 84 -30.79 14.71 4.15
CA GLN A 84 -32.23 14.92 4.42
C GLN A 84 -33.07 14.71 3.16
N CYS A 85 -32.60 15.20 2.02
CA CYS A 85 -33.27 15.01 0.74
C CYS A 85 -33.28 13.51 0.34
N ALA A 86 -32.21 12.80 0.56
CA ALA A 86 -32.11 11.34 0.30
C ALA A 86 -33.05 10.55 1.21
N HIS A 87 -33.09 10.87 2.51
CA HIS A 87 -34.04 10.28 3.47
C HIS A 87 -35.50 10.51 3.06
N ALA A 88 -35.87 11.75 2.70
CA ALA A 88 -37.24 12.07 2.26
C ALA A 88 -37.66 11.27 1.01
N ARG A 89 -36.75 11.09 0.05
CA ARG A 89 -36.99 10.27 -1.15
C ARG A 89 -37.17 8.80 -0.82
N TRP A 90 -36.38 8.26 0.10
CA TRP A 90 -36.55 6.90 0.60
C TRP A 90 -37.88 6.73 1.33
N ALA A 91 -38.24 7.64 2.23
CA ALA A 91 -39.48 7.59 2.98
C ALA A 91 -40.74 7.60 2.08
N ALA A 92 -40.65 8.23 0.91
CA ALA A 92 -41.74 8.25 -0.08
C ALA A 92 -42.02 6.88 -0.71
N VAL A 93 -41.09 5.94 -0.69
CA VAL A 93 -41.22 4.60 -1.30
C VAL A 93 -41.23 3.48 -0.28
N SER A 94 -40.68 3.67 0.95
CA SER A 94 -40.45 2.60 1.91
C SER A 94 -41.71 2.07 2.56
N GLY A 95 -42.73 2.88 2.75
CA GLY A 95 -43.95 2.50 3.50
C GLY A 95 -43.72 2.16 4.99
N SER A 96 -42.46 2.22 5.48
CA SER A 96 -42.06 1.92 6.87
C SER A 96 -41.14 3.01 7.42
N ALA A 97 -41.10 3.16 8.75
CA ALA A 97 -40.16 4.05 9.41
C ALA A 97 -38.80 3.35 9.60
N PRO A 98 -37.67 4.10 9.57
CA PRO A 98 -36.36 3.56 9.90
C PRO A 98 -36.32 3.14 11.37
N ARG A 99 -35.52 2.12 11.69
CA ARG A 99 -35.34 1.61 13.05
C ARG A 99 -34.13 2.24 13.71
N PRO A 100 -34.11 2.45 15.03
CA PRO A 100 -32.87 2.87 15.70
C PRO A 100 -31.83 1.76 15.60
N ILE A 101 -30.56 2.10 15.43
CA ILE A 101 -29.49 1.13 15.27
C ILE A 101 -29.38 0.17 16.48
N SER A 102 -29.74 0.64 17.68
CA SER A 102 -29.81 -0.19 18.89
C SER A 102 -30.75 -1.39 18.77
N ALA A 103 -31.75 -1.34 17.87
CA ALA A 103 -32.64 -2.46 17.62
C ALA A 103 -31.94 -3.65 16.96
N LEU A 104 -30.86 -3.42 16.20
CA LEU A 104 -30.02 -4.48 15.61
C LEU A 104 -29.31 -5.35 16.66
N PHE A 105 -29.08 -4.82 17.85
CA PHE A 105 -28.34 -5.44 18.93
C PHE A 105 -29.24 -5.91 20.08
N SER A 106 -30.56 -5.83 19.90
CA SER A 106 -31.53 -6.47 20.78
C SER A 106 -31.62 -7.98 20.47
N THR A 107 -31.97 -8.79 21.45
CA THR A 107 -32.07 -10.27 21.32
C THR A 107 -33.05 -10.74 20.24
N ASP A 108 -33.82 -9.83 19.63
CA ASP A 108 -34.90 -10.14 18.71
C ASP A 108 -34.53 -9.99 17.23
N VAL A 109 -33.32 -9.45 16.90
CA VAL A 109 -32.84 -9.27 15.52
C VAL A 109 -31.51 -9.99 15.34
N ALA A 110 -31.50 -11.08 14.56
CA ALA A 110 -30.27 -11.72 14.16
C ALA A 110 -29.70 -11.03 12.93
N LEU A 111 -28.44 -10.59 12.98
CA LEU A 111 -27.75 -10.00 11.83
C LEU A 111 -27.73 -10.96 10.62
N ASP A 112 -27.60 -12.26 10.89
CA ASP A 112 -27.53 -13.32 9.89
C ASP A 112 -28.84 -13.55 9.11
N GLN A 113 -29.94 -12.83 9.45
CA GLN A 113 -31.15 -12.87 8.64
C GLN A 113 -31.04 -12.05 7.35
N TYR A 114 -30.02 -11.18 7.22
CA TYR A 114 -29.77 -10.39 6.03
C TYR A 114 -28.72 -11.05 5.14
N ASP A 115 -28.98 -11.06 3.84
CA ASP A 115 -28.02 -11.55 2.86
C ASP A 115 -26.83 -10.60 2.72
N LEU A 116 -27.02 -9.30 3.06
CA LEU A 116 -26.01 -8.29 2.96
C LEU A 116 -26.27 -7.12 3.93
N ILE A 117 -25.21 -6.64 4.56
CA ILE A 117 -25.20 -5.43 5.39
C ILE A 117 -24.47 -4.32 4.64
N VAL A 118 -25.08 -3.13 4.58
CA VAL A 118 -24.44 -1.93 4.01
C VAL A 118 -24.07 -0.97 5.14
N ASP A 119 -22.78 -0.79 5.35
CA ASP A 119 -22.22 0.19 6.30
C ASP A 119 -22.14 1.57 5.65
N ALA A 120 -23.05 2.44 6.03
CA ALA A 120 -23.11 3.86 5.70
C ALA A 120 -23.13 4.73 6.96
N LEU A 121 -22.50 4.26 8.06
CA LEU A 121 -22.56 4.96 9.35
C LEU A 121 -21.68 6.21 9.34
N VAL A 122 -20.38 6.06 9.01
CA VAL A 122 -19.43 7.17 9.06
C VAL A 122 -18.40 7.02 7.92
N GLY A 123 -18.29 8.06 7.08
CA GLY A 123 -17.19 8.19 6.10
C GLY A 123 -16.08 9.11 6.63
N ILE A 124 -15.57 10.00 5.78
CA ILE A 124 -14.48 10.97 6.10
C ILE A 124 -14.79 11.93 7.27
N GLY A 125 -15.98 11.90 7.83
CA GLY A 125 -16.43 12.82 8.88
C GLY A 125 -15.93 12.49 10.29
N MET A 126 -15.33 11.32 10.52
CA MET A 126 -14.86 10.89 11.82
C MET A 126 -13.51 11.54 12.15
N THR A 127 -13.55 12.65 12.91
CA THR A 127 -12.35 13.39 13.33
C THR A 127 -11.95 13.14 14.77
N HIS A 128 -12.78 12.41 15.53
CA HIS A 128 -12.59 12.15 16.97
C HIS A 128 -12.86 10.67 17.29
N ARG A 129 -12.43 10.26 18.49
CA ARG A 129 -12.72 8.92 19.00
C ARG A 129 -14.22 8.66 18.95
N PRO A 130 -14.67 7.51 18.42
CA PRO A 130 -16.08 7.12 18.45
C PRO A 130 -16.62 7.16 19.88
N ARG A 131 -17.92 7.39 20.03
CA ARG A 131 -18.60 7.22 21.33
C ARG A 131 -18.57 5.73 21.71
N PRO A 132 -18.54 5.38 23.01
CA PRO A 132 -18.48 3.98 23.45
C PRO A 132 -19.58 3.11 22.81
N GLU A 133 -20.79 3.60 22.70
CA GLU A 133 -21.93 2.89 22.07
C GLU A 133 -21.63 2.53 20.60
N PHE A 134 -20.90 3.37 19.89
CA PHE A 134 -20.52 3.13 18.51
C PHE A 134 -19.43 2.03 18.42
N GLU A 135 -18.51 1.98 19.38
CA GLU A 135 -17.52 0.90 19.48
C GLU A 135 -18.22 -0.45 19.71
N ASP A 136 -19.25 -0.50 20.56
CA ASP A 136 -20.04 -1.72 20.81
C ASP A 136 -20.76 -2.19 19.54
N TRP A 137 -21.35 -1.28 18.77
CA TRP A 137 -22.03 -1.63 17.50
C TRP A 137 -21.05 -2.17 16.47
N ILE A 138 -19.89 -1.53 16.32
CA ILE A 138 -18.86 -2.01 15.39
C ILE A 138 -18.34 -3.39 15.80
N ALA A 139 -18.12 -3.61 17.10
CA ALA A 139 -17.67 -4.90 17.61
C ALA A 139 -18.70 -6.02 17.30
N ALA A 140 -19.99 -5.74 17.50
CA ALA A 140 -21.04 -6.70 17.17
C ALA A 140 -21.15 -6.97 15.65
N LEU A 141 -20.93 -5.96 14.81
CA LEU A 141 -20.90 -6.14 13.35
C LEU A 141 -19.67 -6.90 12.87
N ALA A 142 -18.55 -6.86 13.60
CA ALA A 142 -17.36 -7.64 13.26
C ALA A 142 -17.57 -9.15 13.38
N ASP A 143 -18.57 -9.59 14.18
CA ASP A 143 -18.93 -11.00 14.38
C ASP A 143 -20.05 -11.47 13.42
N ALA A 144 -20.60 -10.56 12.60
CA ALA A 144 -21.66 -10.90 11.64
C ALA A 144 -21.13 -11.88 10.58
N GLN A 145 -21.98 -12.88 10.24
CA GLN A 145 -21.65 -13.84 9.17
C GLN A 145 -22.08 -13.32 7.79
N SER A 146 -23.02 -12.39 7.76
CA SER A 146 -23.46 -11.75 6.52
C SER A 146 -22.34 -10.86 5.96
N PRO A 147 -22.09 -10.86 4.64
CA PRO A 147 -21.12 -9.99 4.02
C PRO A 147 -21.45 -8.51 4.30
N ILE A 148 -20.42 -7.68 4.39
CA ILE A 148 -20.53 -6.25 4.66
C ILE A 148 -19.95 -5.45 3.52
N MET A 149 -20.74 -4.53 2.97
CA MET A 149 -20.26 -3.49 2.04
C MET A 149 -20.17 -2.16 2.77
N SER A 150 -18.98 -1.58 2.85
CA SER A 150 -18.79 -0.23 3.42
C SER A 150 -18.78 0.84 2.33
N LEU A 151 -19.53 1.93 2.58
CA LEU A 151 -19.53 3.10 1.72
C LEU A 151 -18.48 4.11 2.18
N ASP A 152 -17.72 4.63 1.25
CA ASP A 152 -16.64 5.61 1.39
C ASP A 152 -15.43 5.08 2.17
N ILE A 153 -15.58 4.72 3.44
CA ILE A 153 -14.54 4.17 4.33
C ILE A 153 -15.24 3.25 5.33
N PRO A 154 -14.70 2.05 5.63
CA PRO A 154 -15.23 1.23 6.71
C PRO A 154 -15.34 2.00 8.02
N SER A 155 -16.53 2.01 8.61
CA SER A 155 -16.80 2.78 9.81
C SER A 155 -15.90 2.35 10.97
N GLY A 156 -15.30 3.30 11.65
CA GLY A 156 -14.25 3.10 12.64
C GLY A 156 -12.83 3.42 12.15
N LEU A 157 -12.60 3.50 10.83
CA LEU A 157 -11.32 3.92 10.28
C LEU A 157 -11.21 5.44 10.15
N SER A 158 -9.99 5.98 10.34
CA SER A 158 -9.68 7.39 10.08
C SER A 158 -9.22 7.56 8.63
N ALA A 159 -9.82 8.48 7.88
CA ALA A 159 -9.52 8.73 6.47
C ALA A 159 -8.02 9.00 6.20
N ASP A 160 -7.35 9.68 7.10
CA ASP A 160 -5.95 10.09 6.98
C ASP A 160 -4.96 9.01 7.41
N GLY A 161 -5.44 7.82 7.80
CA GLY A 161 -4.59 6.71 8.23
C GLY A 161 -4.03 6.86 9.65
N GLY A 162 -4.52 7.84 10.42
CA GLY A 162 -4.13 8.04 11.82
C GLY A 162 -4.58 6.89 12.72
N PRO A 163 -4.13 6.88 14.01
CA PRO A 163 -4.52 5.84 14.93
C PRO A 163 -6.03 5.86 15.12
N SER A 164 -6.70 4.83 14.61
CA SER A 164 -8.07 4.57 15.01
C SER A 164 -8.03 3.93 16.39
N SER A 165 -8.43 4.69 17.39
CA SER A 165 -8.60 4.16 18.74
C SER A 165 -9.94 3.45 18.79
N GLY A 166 -9.97 2.14 18.58
CA GLY A 166 -11.20 1.36 18.71
C GLY A 166 -11.40 0.31 17.62
N ALA A 167 -12.54 -0.35 17.67
CA ALA A 167 -12.99 -1.30 16.67
C ALA A 167 -13.31 -0.58 15.34
N ALA A 168 -13.13 -1.29 14.24
CA ALA A 168 -13.52 -0.87 12.90
C ALA A 168 -14.26 -2.01 12.19
N ILE A 169 -15.23 -1.67 11.36
CA ILE A 169 -15.92 -2.64 10.53
C ILE A 169 -14.92 -3.33 9.60
N ARG A 170 -15.07 -4.64 9.45
CA ARG A 170 -14.34 -5.43 8.47
C ARG A 170 -15.27 -5.66 7.27
N ALA A 171 -15.07 -4.91 6.22
CA ALA A 171 -15.85 -5.02 5.01
C ALA A 171 -15.34 -6.14 4.10
N ASP A 172 -16.25 -6.76 3.34
CA ASP A 172 -15.93 -7.65 2.22
C ASP A 172 -15.74 -6.85 0.94
N LEU A 173 -16.35 -5.65 0.89
CA LEU A 173 -16.21 -4.67 -0.18
C LEU A 173 -16.26 -3.27 0.39
N THR A 174 -15.30 -2.46 0.03
CA THR A 174 -15.36 -1.00 0.26
C THR A 174 -15.52 -0.29 -1.08
N MET A 175 -16.56 0.54 -1.18
CA MET A 175 -16.73 1.43 -2.32
C MET A 175 -16.45 2.86 -1.91
N THR A 176 -15.41 3.46 -2.48
CA THR A 176 -15.02 4.84 -2.19
C THR A 176 -15.22 5.72 -3.40
N PHE A 177 -15.53 6.99 -3.18
CA PHE A 177 -15.96 7.90 -4.23
C PHE A 177 -14.93 8.97 -4.54
N ILE A 178 -14.85 9.34 -5.83
CA ILE A 178 -14.03 10.39 -6.44
C ILE A 178 -12.54 10.11 -6.35
N ALA A 179 -11.98 9.94 -5.15
CA ALA A 179 -10.57 9.60 -4.96
C ALA A 179 -10.38 8.71 -3.72
N PRO A 180 -9.40 7.79 -3.76
CA PRO A 180 -9.12 6.93 -2.61
C PRO A 180 -8.55 7.75 -1.45
N LYS A 181 -8.77 7.26 -0.24
CA LYS A 181 -8.23 7.81 0.99
C LYS A 181 -7.01 6.99 1.43
N PRO A 182 -5.97 7.59 2.05
CA PRO A 182 -4.75 6.86 2.43
C PRO A 182 -5.00 5.58 3.22
N VAL A 183 -5.96 5.57 4.15
CA VAL A 183 -6.31 4.41 4.98
C VAL A 183 -6.76 3.20 4.17
N LEU A 184 -7.29 3.41 2.97
CA LEU A 184 -7.74 2.34 2.06
C LEU A 184 -6.59 1.73 1.24
N LEU A 185 -5.39 2.32 1.29
CA LEU A 185 -4.28 1.95 0.43
C LEU A 185 -3.02 1.52 1.18
N THR A 186 -2.89 1.80 2.47
CA THR A 186 -1.66 1.48 3.23
C THR A 186 -1.92 1.23 4.71
N GLY A 187 -1.14 0.32 5.29
CA GLY A 187 -1.10 0.04 6.72
C GLY A 187 -1.90 -1.18 7.16
N PRO A 188 -1.90 -1.46 8.46
CA PRO A 188 -2.48 -2.67 9.02
C PRO A 188 -4.02 -2.71 8.95
N ARG A 189 -4.64 -1.59 8.55
CA ARG A 189 -6.10 -1.48 8.41
C ARG A 189 -6.64 -1.98 7.07
N LEU A 190 -5.76 -2.39 6.15
CA LEU A 190 -6.20 -2.97 4.87
C LEU A 190 -7.03 -4.26 5.04
N ASP A 191 -6.84 -4.99 6.14
CA ASP A 191 -7.69 -6.13 6.50
C ASP A 191 -9.17 -5.77 6.75
N HIS A 192 -9.47 -4.47 6.96
CA HIS A 192 -10.82 -3.97 7.13
C HIS A 192 -11.48 -3.50 5.82
N VAL A 193 -10.71 -3.39 4.74
CA VAL A 193 -11.17 -2.78 3.49
C VAL A 193 -11.87 -3.77 2.56
N GLY A 194 -11.44 -5.03 2.59
CA GLY A 194 -11.90 -6.03 1.62
C GLY A 194 -11.50 -5.66 0.19
N ASP A 195 -12.32 -6.04 -0.78
CA ASP A 195 -12.16 -5.57 -2.15
C ASP A 195 -12.41 -4.06 -2.23
N LEU A 196 -11.57 -3.32 -2.94
CA LEU A 196 -11.68 -1.87 -3.06
C LEU A 196 -12.13 -1.45 -4.46
N ILE A 197 -13.32 -0.82 -4.53
CA ILE A 197 -13.80 -0.15 -5.74
C ILE A 197 -13.69 1.36 -5.55
N ILE A 198 -13.10 2.03 -6.54
CA ILE A 198 -12.99 3.49 -6.59
C ILE A 198 -13.83 3.97 -7.77
N ASP A 199 -14.94 4.65 -7.50
CA ASP A 199 -15.74 5.27 -8.56
C ASP A 199 -15.44 6.77 -8.63
N PRO A 200 -14.90 7.28 -9.75
CA PRO A 200 -14.60 8.69 -9.91
C PRO A 200 -15.85 9.58 -10.01
N LEU A 201 -17.04 9.02 -10.06
CA LEU A 201 -18.33 9.70 -10.25
C LEU A 201 -18.30 10.68 -11.45
N ASP A 202 -17.65 10.30 -12.55
CA ASP A 202 -17.39 11.11 -13.75
C ASP A 202 -16.70 12.46 -13.45
N THR A 203 -15.96 12.55 -12.35
CA THR A 203 -15.21 13.76 -11.99
C THR A 203 -14.19 14.10 -13.08
N PRO A 204 -14.26 15.30 -13.66
CA PRO A 204 -13.32 15.70 -14.72
C PRO A 204 -11.87 15.68 -14.22
N ALA A 205 -10.93 15.22 -15.05
CA ALA A 205 -9.51 15.19 -14.71
C ALA A 205 -8.93 16.56 -14.34
N SER A 206 -9.49 17.67 -14.85
CA SER A 206 -9.12 19.03 -14.47
C SER A 206 -9.38 19.33 -13.00
N THR A 207 -10.45 18.78 -12.40
CA THR A 207 -10.83 18.99 -11.00
C THR A 207 -9.75 18.49 -10.04
N TYR A 208 -9.10 17.36 -10.35
CA TYR A 208 -8.04 16.81 -9.51
C TYR A 208 -6.78 17.70 -9.50
N ARG A 209 -6.48 18.39 -10.61
CA ARG A 209 -5.30 19.27 -10.72
C ARG A 209 -5.37 20.51 -9.84
N GLU A 210 -6.57 20.89 -9.42
CA GLU A 210 -6.80 22.07 -8.58
C GLU A 210 -6.63 21.79 -7.07
N ILE A 211 -6.40 20.53 -6.70
CA ILE A 211 -6.28 20.10 -5.30
C ILE A 211 -4.93 19.41 -5.12
N THR A 212 -4.17 19.87 -4.12
CA THR A 212 -2.93 19.20 -3.74
C THR A 212 -3.26 17.89 -3.02
N PRO A 213 -2.90 16.72 -3.57
CA PRO A 213 -3.09 15.44 -2.88
C PRO A 213 -2.13 15.30 -1.69
N VAL A 214 -2.42 14.39 -0.78
CA VAL A 214 -1.53 14.05 0.35
C VAL A 214 -0.50 13.00 -0.04
N ALA A 215 -0.81 12.19 -1.07
CA ALA A 215 0.03 11.15 -1.63
C ALA A 215 -0.37 10.86 -3.08
N LEU A 216 0.48 10.15 -3.80
CA LEU A 216 0.19 9.58 -5.12
C LEU A 216 -0.06 8.08 -4.97
N ALA A 217 -1.10 7.55 -5.62
CA ALA A 217 -1.35 6.12 -5.70
C ALA A 217 -0.61 5.55 -6.92
N LEU A 218 0.27 4.58 -6.69
CA LEU A 218 1.00 3.89 -7.75
C LEU A 218 0.19 2.68 -8.22
N ARG A 219 -0.36 2.79 -9.42
CA ARG A 219 -1.06 1.71 -10.12
C ARG A 219 -0.45 1.57 -11.50
N ASN A 220 -0.26 0.34 -11.95
CA ASN A 220 0.07 0.08 -13.35
C ASN A 220 -1.24 -0.20 -14.09
N GLU A 221 -1.73 0.77 -14.83
CA GLU A 221 -2.94 0.64 -15.65
C GLU A 221 -2.59 0.38 -17.13
N GLN A 222 -1.29 0.39 -17.47
CA GLN A 222 -0.82 0.31 -18.87
C GLN A 222 0.51 -0.46 -18.98
N SER A 223 0.82 -0.83 -20.18
CA SER A 223 1.92 -1.62 -20.69
C SER A 223 3.32 -1.34 -20.13
N GLY A 224 3.74 -2.08 -19.11
CA GLY A 224 5.12 -2.15 -18.60
C GLY A 224 5.58 -0.95 -17.77
N TRP A 225 6.49 -1.22 -16.84
CA TRP A 225 7.07 -0.21 -15.97
C TRP A 225 8.24 0.54 -16.59
N LEU A 226 8.87 -0.05 -17.61
CA LEU A 226 10.06 0.49 -18.26
C LEU A 226 9.83 0.68 -19.76
N PRO A 227 10.49 1.66 -20.37
CA PRO A 227 10.44 1.83 -21.82
C PRO A 227 11.13 0.67 -22.55
N VAL A 228 10.71 0.41 -23.77
CA VAL A 228 11.31 -0.61 -24.65
C VAL A 228 12.79 -0.32 -24.85
N ARG A 229 13.61 -1.35 -24.70
CA ARG A 229 15.08 -1.24 -24.85
C ARG A 229 15.46 -1.06 -26.33
N SER A 230 16.47 -0.23 -26.56
CA SER A 230 17.06 -0.04 -27.89
C SER A 230 17.69 -1.35 -28.39
N ARG A 231 17.49 -1.67 -29.67
CA ARG A 231 18.11 -2.84 -30.33
C ARG A 231 19.64 -2.79 -30.39
N ILE A 232 20.23 -1.62 -30.27
CA ILE A 232 21.70 -1.42 -30.27
C ILE A 232 22.28 -1.35 -28.86
N ALA A 233 21.46 -1.60 -27.82
CA ALA A 233 21.93 -1.57 -26.45
C ALA A 233 22.93 -2.70 -26.17
N HIS A 234 23.88 -2.45 -25.26
CA HIS A 234 24.87 -3.41 -24.80
C HIS A 234 24.89 -3.44 -23.26
N LYS A 235 25.58 -4.40 -22.66
CA LYS A 235 25.62 -4.57 -21.19
C LYS A 235 25.97 -3.30 -20.42
N GLY A 236 26.87 -2.45 -20.94
CA GLY A 236 27.21 -1.16 -20.32
C GLY A 236 26.10 -0.10 -20.37
N SER A 237 25.07 -0.29 -21.22
CA SER A 237 23.93 0.62 -21.28
C SER A 237 23.01 0.52 -20.06
N PHE A 238 23.09 -0.59 -19.32
CA PHE A 238 22.21 -0.91 -18.19
C PHE A 238 22.97 -1.00 -16.85
N GLY A 239 24.22 -0.54 -16.83
CA GLY A 239 25.05 -0.38 -15.65
C GLY A 239 25.50 -1.68 -14.97
N HIS A 240 26.28 -1.50 -13.92
CA HIS A 240 26.89 -2.58 -13.13
C HIS A 240 26.50 -2.45 -11.67
N VAL A 241 25.74 -3.40 -11.16
CA VAL A 241 25.35 -3.50 -9.74
C VAL A 241 26.34 -4.36 -8.97
N LEU A 242 26.80 -3.89 -7.81
CA LEU A 242 27.53 -4.69 -6.83
C LEU A 242 26.62 -4.96 -5.62
N VAL A 243 26.29 -6.20 -5.37
CA VAL A 243 25.63 -6.65 -4.16
C VAL A 243 26.69 -7.03 -3.12
N ILE A 244 26.53 -6.56 -1.89
CA ILE A 244 27.42 -6.83 -0.75
C ILE A 244 26.56 -7.39 0.39
N GLY A 245 26.84 -8.63 0.79
CA GLY A 245 26.08 -9.29 1.85
C GLY A 245 26.38 -10.78 1.94
N GLY A 246 25.52 -11.52 2.62
CA GLY A 246 25.70 -12.96 2.79
C GLY A 246 26.85 -13.29 3.72
N ASP A 247 26.76 -12.90 4.99
CA ASP A 247 27.63 -13.40 6.04
C ASP A 247 27.41 -14.90 6.26
N THR A 248 28.26 -15.55 7.05
CA THR A 248 28.22 -16.99 7.29
C THR A 248 26.83 -17.47 7.68
N GLY A 249 26.27 -18.39 6.90
CA GLY A 249 24.89 -18.88 7.07
C GLY A 249 23.79 -18.07 6.40
N MET A 250 24.08 -16.85 5.88
CA MET A 250 23.09 -15.93 5.31
C MET A 250 23.29 -15.64 3.81
N GLY A 251 24.03 -16.53 3.10
CA GLY A 251 24.32 -16.37 1.66
C GLY A 251 23.08 -16.28 0.77
N GLY A 252 21.95 -16.90 1.17
CA GLY A 252 20.71 -16.89 0.42
C GLY A 252 20.13 -15.48 0.21
N ALA A 253 20.19 -14.61 1.23
CA ALA A 253 19.71 -13.25 1.15
C ALA A 253 20.46 -12.42 0.09
N ALA A 254 21.79 -12.46 0.12
CA ALA A 254 22.62 -11.78 -0.87
C ALA A 254 22.42 -12.34 -2.29
N LEU A 255 22.15 -13.64 -2.39
CA LEU A 255 21.88 -14.30 -3.68
C LEU A 255 20.52 -13.87 -4.25
N LEU A 256 19.50 -13.74 -3.42
CA LEU A 256 18.18 -13.21 -3.83
C LEU A 256 18.28 -11.74 -4.28
N ALA A 257 19.07 -10.93 -3.60
CA ALA A 257 19.34 -9.56 -4.03
C ALA A 257 20.07 -9.52 -5.40
N ALA A 258 21.06 -10.40 -5.60
CA ALA A 258 21.73 -10.52 -6.89
C ALA A 258 20.77 -10.98 -8.00
N ALA A 259 19.85 -11.90 -7.69
CA ALA A 259 18.81 -12.36 -8.61
C ALA A 259 17.81 -11.24 -8.97
N GLY A 260 17.38 -10.46 -7.97
CA GLY A 260 16.55 -9.26 -8.18
C GLY A 260 17.23 -8.25 -9.09
N ALA A 261 18.53 -8.00 -8.90
CA ALA A 261 19.31 -7.13 -9.76
C ALA A 261 19.44 -7.67 -11.20
N LEU A 262 19.68 -8.97 -11.34
CA LEU A 262 19.81 -9.62 -12.65
C LEU A 262 18.51 -9.55 -13.44
N ARG A 263 17.39 -9.95 -12.81
CA ARG A 263 16.05 -9.95 -13.43
C ARG A 263 15.45 -8.56 -13.55
N GLY A 264 15.89 -7.60 -12.73
CA GLY A 264 15.62 -6.18 -12.89
C GLY A 264 16.31 -5.54 -14.08
N GLY A 265 17.13 -6.30 -14.79
CA GLY A 265 17.73 -5.92 -16.06
C GLY A 265 19.01 -5.13 -15.96
N ALA A 266 19.75 -5.20 -14.85
CA ALA A 266 21.12 -4.70 -14.78
C ALA A 266 22.01 -5.35 -15.86
N GLY A 267 22.88 -4.57 -16.48
CA GLY A 267 23.76 -5.07 -17.54
C GLY A 267 24.84 -6.02 -17.02
N LEU A 268 25.32 -5.81 -15.80
CA LEU A 268 26.26 -6.63 -15.07
C LEU A 268 25.88 -6.68 -13.59
N VAL A 269 26.02 -7.86 -12.97
CA VAL A 269 25.82 -8.04 -11.54
C VAL A 269 27.06 -8.71 -10.94
N SER A 270 27.62 -8.10 -9.90
CA SER A 270 28.65 -8.68 -9.04
C SER A 270 28.09 -8.96 -7.65
N LEU A 271 28.56 -10.02 -7.02
CA LEU A 271 28.24 -10.37 -5.64
C LEU A 271 29.54 -10.49 -4.83
N ALA A 272 29.66 -9.67 -3.78
CA ALA A 272 30.71 -9.77 -2.77
C ALA A 272 30.10 -10.41 -1.50
N THR A 273 30.56 -11.58 -1.14
CA THR A 273 30.02 -12.42 -0.05
C THR A 273 31.12 -13.19 0.65
N ARG A 274 30.82 -13.98 1.68
CA ARG A 274 31.79 -14.89 2.29
C ARG A 274 32.23 -15.97 1.31
N GLN A 275 33.48 -16.40 1.42
CA GLN A 275 34.09 -17.42 0.52
C GLN A 275 33.28 -18.72 0.48
N CYS A 276 32.69 -19.13 1.59
CA CYS A 276 31.89 -20.37 1.69
C CYS A 276 30.63 -20.36 0.78
N HIS A 277 30.15 -19.20 0.34
CA HIS A 277 28.95 -19.07 -0.49
C HIS A 277 29.25 -19.01 -2.01
N VAL A 278 30.52 -18.84 -2.40
CA VAL A 278 30.89 -18.62 -3.82
C VAL A 278 30.43 -19.77 -4.73
N MET A 279 30.68 -21.01 -4.34
CA MET A 279 30.31 -22.16 -5.18
C MET A 279 28.80 -22.31 -5.32
N ALA A 280 28.05 -22.12 -4.22
CA ALA A 280 26.59 -22.19 -4.24
C ALA A 280 25.98 -21.08 -5.12
N ALA A 281 26.53 -19.87 -5.04
CA ALA A 281 26.09 -18.75 -5.86
C ALA A 281 26.34 -18.99 -7.35
N LEU A 282 27.53 -19.45 -7.73
CA LEU A 282 27.88 -19.78 -9.12
C LEU A 282 27.04 -20.96 -9.67
N SER A 283 26.69 -21.91 -8.83
CA SER A 283 25.86 -23.06 -9.23
C SER A 283 24.42 -22.61 -9.53
N ARG A 284 23.91 -21.60 -8.82
CA ARG A 284 22.52 -21.11 -9.00
C ARG A 284 22.40 -20.04 -10.08
N TYR A 285 23.38 -19.12 -10.14
CA TYR A 285 23.38 -17.99 -11.09
C TYR A 285 24.81 -17.81 -11.67
N PRO A 286 25.17 -18.57 -12.70
CA PRO A 286 26.49 -18.47 -13.36
C PRO A 286 26.69 -17.10 -14.05
N GLU A 287 25.62 -16.35 -14.27
CA GLU A 287 25.64 -14.99 -14.84
C GLU A 287 26.16 -13.94 -13.83
N VAL A 288 26.18 -14.24 -12.54
CA VAL A 288 26.64 -13.34 -11.49
C VAL A 288 28.14 -13.50 -11.26
N MET A 289 28.88 -12.40 -11.24
CA MET A 289 30.32 -12.40 -10.96
C MET A 289 30.56 -12.44 -9.45
N VAL A 290 30.78 -13.63 -8.89
CA VAL A 290 30.89 -13.81 -7.44
C VAL A 290 32.32 -13.65 -6.97
N ARG A 291 32.54 -12.97 -5.85
CA ARG A 291 33.83 -12.84 -5.14
C ARG A 291 33.66 -13.13 -3.65
N GLY A 292 34.43 -14.08 -3.15
CA GLY A 292 34.57 -14.30 -1.71
C GLY A 292 35.45 -13.22 -1.09
N ILE A 293 35.00 -12.57 -0.04
CA ILE A 293 35.74 -11.56 0.72
C ILE A 293 35.72 -11.92 2.21
N GLU A 294 36.86 -12.37 2.73
CA GLU A 294 37.05 -12.57 4.16
C GLU A 294 37.57 -11.29 4.84
N ASP A 295 38.50 -10.58 4.17
CA ASP A 295 38.93 -9.26 4.59
C ASP A 295 38.12 -8.16 3.86
N PRO A 296 37.30 -7.35 4.60
CA PRO A 296 36.54 -6.24 4.00
C PRO A 296 37.38 -5.24 3.21
N SER A 297 38.69 -5.12 3.50
CA SER A 297 39.55 -4.17 2.78
C SER A 297 39.65 -4.48 1.28
N ALA A 298 39.46 -5.73 0.86
CA ALA A 298 39.41 -6.16 -0.53
C ALA A 298 38.22 -5.53 -1.30
N LEU A 299 37.20 -5.12 -0.59
CA LEU A 299 36.00 -4.48 -1.17
C LEU A 299 36.35 -3.20 -1.94
N LYS A 300 37.36 -2.44 -1.49
CA LYS A 300 37.79 -1.19 -2.15
C LYS A 300 38.10 -1.39 -3.63
N ASN A 301 38.71 -2.52 -3.98
CA ASN A 301 39.03 -2.84 -5.38
C ASN A 301 37.77 -3.27 -6.17
N LEU A 302 36.83 -3.92 -5.51
CA LEU A 302 35.60 -4.35 -6.14
C LEU A 302 34.64 -3.19 -6.45
N LEU A 303 34.74 -2.08 -5.75
CA LEU A 303 33.92 -0.88 -5.96
C LEU A 303 34.28 -0.14 -7.25
N ILE A 304 35.49 -0.34 -7.78
CA ILE A 304 35.95 0.35 -8.98
C ILE A 304 35.08 -0.04 -10.19
N GLY A 305 34.54 0.97 -10.89
CA GLY A 305 33.73 0.76 -12.08
C GLY A 305 32.33 0.18 -11.81
N LYS A 306 31.82 0.31 -10.60
CA LYS A 306 30.44 -0.01 -10.27
C LYS A 306 29.58 1.24 -10.39
N ASP A 307 28.36 1.07 -10.91
CA ASP A 307 27.41 2.16 -11.05
C ASP A 307 26.50 2.27 -9.81
N VAL A 308 26.21 1.15 -9.13
CA VAL A 308 25.34 1.08 -7.93
C VAL A 308 25.82 -0.01 -6.97
N ILE A 309 25.64 0.23 -5.69
CA ILE A 309 25.87 -0.74 -4.62
C ILE A 309 24.53 -1.09 -3.96
N VAL A 310 24.30 -2.36 -3.72
CA VAL A 310 23.23 -2.89 -2.84
C VAL A 310 23.90 -3.55 -1.67
N ILE A 311 23.59 -3.14 -0.43
CA ILE A 311 24.22 -3.66 0.78
C ILE A 311 23.22 -3.90 1.87
N GLY A 312 23.42 -5.00 2.63
CA GLY A 312 22.57 -5.30 3.78
C GLY A 312 21.93 -6.67 3.79
N PRO A 313 21.49 -7.24 2.63
CA PRO A 313 20.95 -8.59 2.59
C PRO A 313 21.89 -9.63 3.21
N GLY A 314 21.53 -10.12 4.41
CA GLY A 314 22.34 -11.06 5.16
C GLY A 314 23.76 -10.58 5.48
N LEU A 315 23.95 -9.28 5.68
CA LEU A 315 25.28 -8.69 5.91
C LEU A 315 25.86 -9.05 7.28
N GLY A 316 25.01 -9.32 8.27
CA GLY A 316 25.41 -9.42 9.66
C GLY A 316 25.71 -8.05 10.28
N GLN A 317 25.80 -8.02 11.61
CA GLN A 317 26.00 -6.78 12.37
C GLN A 317 27.32 -6.77 13.13
N ASP A 318 28.19 -7.74 12.88
CA ASP A 318 29.52 -7.84 13.45
C ASP A 318 30.54 -6.96 12.70
N VAL A 319 31.82 -7.08 13.07
CA VAL A 319 32.91 -6.26 12.51
C VAL A 319 33.01 -6.36 10.99
N TRP A 320 32.73 -7.52 10.41
CA TRP A 320 32.78 -7.69 8.95
C TRP A 320 31.68 -6.86 8.27
N GLY A 321 30.44 -6.99 8.73
CA GLY A 321 29.32 -6.23 8.21
C GLY A 321 29.48 -4.71 8.41
N GLN A 322 29.89 -4.29 9.60
CA GLN A 322 30.15 -2.88 9.92
C GLN A 322 31.20 -2.28 8.97
N THR A 323 32.34 -2.97 8.78
CA THR A 323 33.44 -2.48 7.93
C THR A 323 33.03 -2.45 6.45
N CYS A 324 32.29 -3.45 5.97
CA CYS A 324 31.75 -3.46 4.60
C CYS A 324 30.83 -2.26 4.37
N LEU A 325 29.93 -1.97 5.32
CA LEU A 325 28.99 -0.85 5.21
C LEU A 325 29.72 0.51 5.23
N GLU A 326 30.69 0.69 6.13
CA GLU A 326 31.50 1.92 6.15
C GLU A 326 32.24 2.18 4.83
N ILE A 327 32.79 1.13 4.21
CA ILE A 327 33.47 1.25 2.92
C ILE A 327 32.48 1.61 1.81
N ALA A 328 31.31 0.96 1.77
CA ALA A 328 30.29 1.18 0.78
C ALA A 328 29.72 2.62 0.86
N LEU A 329 29.44 3.11 2.06
CA LEU A 329 28.84 4.44 2.27
C LEU A 329 29.80 5.60 1.94
N LYS A 330 31.11 5.38 1.90
CA LYS A 330 32.10 6.41 1.50
C LYS A 330 32.14 6.68 -0.02
N THR A 331 31.38 5.91 -0.80
CA THR A 331 31.36 6.08 -2.26
C THR A 331 30.42 7.21 -2.70
N SER A 332 30.64 7.73 -3.92
CA SER A 332 29.77 8.71 -4.57
C SER A 332 28.68 8.08 -5.44
N VAL A 333 28.71 6.77 -5.67
CA VAL A 333 27.66 6.07 -6.42
C VAL A 333 26.42 5.84 -5.56
N PRO A 334 25.24 5.67 -6.16
CA PRO A 334 24.03 5.30 -5.42
C PRO A 334 24.22 4.03 -4.58
N VAL A 335 23.71 4.05 -3.34
CA VAL A 335 23.73 2.88 -2.44
C VAL A 335 22.31 2.57 -1.97
N VAL A 336 21.89 1.32 -2.16
CA VAL A 336 20.67 0.76 -1.57
C VAL A 336 21.05 0.04 -0.29
N CYS A 337 20.51 0.49 0.84
CA CYS A 337 20.69 -0.11 2.16
C CYS A 337 19.42 -0.85 2.58
N ASP A 338 19.55 -2.14 2.89
CA ASP A 338 18.43 -2.98 3.37
C ASP A 338 18.83 -3.75 4.62
N ALA A 339 17.91 -4.30 5.35
CA ALA A 339 18.10 -5.26 6.44
C ALA A 339 19.21 -4.85 7.43
N ASP A 340 20.29 -5.63 7.52
CA ASP A 340 21.36 -5.39 8.50
C ASP A 340 22.08 -4.06 8.31
N ALA A 341 22.18 -3.54 7.09
CA ALA A 341 22.73 -2.21 6.86
C ALA A 341 21.87 -1.12 7.54
N ILE A 342 20.54 -1.25 7.46
CA ILE A 342 19.62 -0.35 8.16
C ILE A 342 19.76 -0.46 9.68
N ASN A 343 19.90 -1.69 10.19
CA ASN A 343 20.10 -1.92 11.63
C ASN A 343 21.39 -1.30 12.14
N LEU A 344 22.50 -1.42 11.41
CA LEU A 344 23.77 -0.79 11.73
C LEU A 344 23.72 0.75 11.70
N ILE A 345 22.97 1.32 10.76
CA ILE A 345 22.71 2.76 10.72
C ILE A 345 21.85 3.19 11.91
N ALA A 346 20.78 2.45 12.21
CA ALA A 346 19.87 2.76 13.30
C ALA A 346 20.54 2.70 14.68
N SER A 347 21.49 1.79 14.88
CA SER A 347 22.27 1.68 16.12
C SER A 347 23.31 2.81 16.32
N GLY A 348 23.56 3.62 15.28
CA GLY A 348 24.56 4.69 15.29
C GLY A 348 26.01 4.20 15.17
N VAL A 349 26.23 2.89 14.99
CA VAL A 349 27.58 2.32 14.77
C VAL A 349 28.16 2.79 13.45
N VAL A 350 27.33 2.91 12.41
CA VAL A 350 27.73 3.46 11.12
C VAL A 350 26.80 4.62 10.77
N SER A 351 27.36 5.77 10.43
CA SER A 351 26.58 6.93 9.99
C SER A 351 26.35 6.94 8.49
N VAL A 352 25.16 7.37 8.06
CA VAL A 352 24.90 7.64 6.64
C VAL A 352 25.74 8.88 6.25
N SER A 353 26.86 8.66 5.59
CA SER A 353 27.78 9.71 5.13
C SER A 353 28.19 9.41 3.70
N GLY A 354 28.49 10.44 2.93
CA GLY A 354 28.96 10.30 1.54
C GLY A 354 28.12 11.13 0.56
N ALA A 355 28.68 11.38 -0.64
CA ALA A 355 28.14 12.34 -1.60
C ALA A 355 27.11 11.74 -2.59
N GLY A 356 26.89 10.43 -2.58
CA GLY A 356 25.99 9.76 -3.54
C GLY A 356 24.55 9.61 -3.02
N PRO A 357 23.59 9.39 -3.91
CA PRO A 357 22.21 9.10 -3.54
C PRO A 357 22.08 7.84 -2.66
N ARG A 358 21.17 7.86 -1.70
CA ARG A 358 20.87 6.72 -0.81
C ARG A 358 19.43 6.32 -0.92
N VAL A 359 19.17 5.01 -0.91
CA VAL A 359 17.84 4.43 -0.79
C VAL A 359 17.85 3.48 0.40
N LEU A 360 16.93 3.64 1.35
CA LEU A 360 16.74 2.74 2.48
C LEU A 360 15.39 2.05 2.32
N THR A 361 15.34 0.76 2.60
CA THR A 361 14.14 -0.08 2.41
C THR A 361 13.65 -0.69 3.74
N PRO A 362 13.37 0.14 4.79
CA PRO A 362 13.00 -0.38 6.08
C PRO A 362 11.63 -1.05 6.07
N HIS A 363 11.49 -2.20 6.75
CA HIS A 363 10.21 -2.68 7.26
C HIS A 363 9.81 -1.88 8.52
N PRO A 364 8.55 -1.94 9.02
CA PRO A 364 8.12 -1.10 10.15
C PRO A 364 9.02 -1.18 11.40
N GLY A 365 9.57 -2.36 11.70
CA GLY A 365 10.50 -2.53 12.84
C GLY A 365 11.85 -1.85 12.62
N GLU A 366 12.41 -1.86 11.41
CA GLU A 366 13.63 -1.14 11.04
C GLU A 366 13.37 0.38 11.04
N ALA A 367 12.22 0.80 10.50
CA ALA A 367 11.81 2.19 10.51
C ALA A 367 11.67 2.74 11.94
N ALA A 368 11.08 1.97 12.86
CA ALA A 368 10.94 2.33 14.26
C ALA A 368 12.31 2.52 14.92
N ARG A 369 13.28 1.61 14.67
CA ARG A 369 14.66 1.78 15.17
C ARG A 369 15.33 3.03 14.60
N LEU A 370 15.22 3.26 13.28
CA LEU A 370 15.75 4.48 12.65
C LEU A 370 15.13 5.76 13.19
N ALA A 371 13.83 5.75 13.45
CA ALA A 371 13.10 6.91 13.95
C ALA A 371 13.36 7.15 15.45
N GLY A 372 13.62 6.10 16.22
CA GLY A 372 13.68 6.12 17.69
C GLY A 372 12.28 6.14 18.32
N CYS A 373 11.33 5.41 17.73
CA CYS A 373 9.93 5.31 18.18
C CYS A 373 9.44 3.85 18.15
N THR A 374 8.16 3.61 18.41
CA THR A 374 7.57 2.26 18.35
C THR A 374 7.09 1.91 16.95
N VAL A 375 6.90 0.61 16.69
CA VAL A 375 6.24 0.14 15.44
C VAL A 375 4.83 0.70 15.33
N ALA A 376 4.11 0.80 16.45
CA ALA A 376 2.77 1.39 16.47
C ALA A 376 2.75 2.86 16.01
N ASP A 377 3.78 3.65 16.39
CA ASP A 377 3.90 5.04 15.92
C ASP A 377 4.15 5.13 14.41
N ILE A 378 4.94 4.21 13.85
CA ILE A 378 5.17 4.12 12.39
C ILE A 378 3.87 3.76 11.66
N GLU A 379 3.17 2.73 12.15
CA GLU A 379 1.94 2.24 11.52
C GLU A 379 0.76 3.22 11.68
N ALA A 380 0.76 4.02 12.75
CA ALA A 380 -0.24 5.05 12.96
C ALA A 380 -0.19 6.19 11.91
N ASP A 381 1.00 6.49 11.39
CA ASP A 381 1.21 7.56 10.39
C ASP A 381 2.32 7.14 9.42
N ARG A 382 2.04 6.17 8.56
CA ARG A 382 3.02 5.64 7.58
C ARG A 382 3.53 6.71 6.61
N LEU A 383 2.63 7.57 6.10
CA LEU A 383 3.00 8.64 5.17
C LEU A 383 3.95 9.65 5.82
N GLY A 384 3.56 10.17 6.99
CA GLY A 384 4.40 11.10 7.74
C GLY A 384 5.69 10.46 8.23
N SER A 385 5.67 9.20 8.66
CA SER A 385 6.86 8.46 9.08
C SER A 385 7.86 8.26 7.94
N ALA A 386 7.40 7.87 6.75
CA ALA A 386 8.27 7.74 5.58
C ALA A 386 8.91 9.10 5.20
N LYS A 387 8.12 10.19 5.19
CA LYS A 387 8.63 11.55 4.93
C LYS A 387 9.65 12.00 5.99
N ARG A 388 9.35 11.82 7.28
CA ARG A 388 10.27 12.19 8.37
C ARG A 388 11.58 11.42 8.28
N LEU A 389 11.52 10.11 8.01
CA LEU A 389 12.71 9.28 7.81
C LEU A 389 13.51 9.74 6.59
N ALA A 390 12.86 10.01 5.45
CA ALA A 390 13.52 10.50 4.25
C ALA A 390 14.31 11.79 4.51
N LEU A 391 13.70 12.75 5.18
CA LEU A 391 14.34 14.01 5.55
C LEU A 391 15.45 13.81 6.58
N LYS A 392 15.24 12.96 7.61
CA LYS A 392 16.23 12.69 8.67
C LYS A 392 17.49 12.02 8.14
N THR A 393 17.34 11.10 7.17
CA THR A 393 18.45 10.30 6.63
C THR A 393 18.96 10.85 5.30
N GLU A 394 18.40 11.94 4.80
CA GLU A 394 18.70 12.51 3.46
C GLU A 394 18.66 11.44 2.35
N SER A 395 17.71 10.49 2.47
CA SER A 395 17.64 9.30 1.63
C SER A 395 16.22 9.08 1.10
N THR A 396 16.09 8.44 -0.07
CA THR A 396 14.81 7.89 -0.49
C THR A 396 14.44 6.73 0.42
N ILE A 397 13.23 6.70 0.91
CA ILE A 397 12.72 5.64 1.79
C ILE A 397 11.66 4.80 1.05
N ALA A 398 11.80 3.48 1.11
CA ALA A 398 10.72 2.54 0.82
C ALA A 398 10.26 1.91 2.15
N LEU A 399 9.27 2.47 2.81
CA LEU A 399 8.68 1.91 4.03
C LEU A 399 7.82 0.71 3.65
N LYS A 400 8.41 -0.49 3.78
CA LYS A 400 7.80 -1.77 3.39
C LYS A 400 6.53 -2.10 4.20
N GLY A 401 5.70 -2.97 3.68
CA GLY A 401 4.47 -3.47 4.28
C GLY A 401 3.29 -3.38 3.33
N ALA A 402 2.10 -3.72 3.81
CA ALA A 402 0.88 -3.60 3.03
C ALA A 402 0.68 -2.14 2.60
N GLY A 403 0.63 -1.89 1.29
CA GLY A 403 0.69 -0.55 0.74
C GLY A 403 2.03 0.14 1.04
N THR A 404 3.15 -0.39 0.50
CA THR A 404 4.49 0.20 0.67
C THR A 404 4.49 1.69 0.29
N VAL A 405 5.09 2.52 1.16
CA VAL A 405 5.17 3.98 0.98
C VAL A 405 6.58 4.37 0.54
N VAL A 406 6.70 5.04 -0.60
CA VAL A 406 7.97 5.59 -1.09
C VAL A 406 8.00 7.10 -0.88
N ALA A 407 9.05 7.61 -0.23
CA ALA A 407 9.22 9.03 0.08
C ALA A 407 10.62 9.53 -0.32
N ALA A 408 10.68 10.71 -0.93
CA ALA A 408 11.94 11.38 -1.27
C ALA A 408 12.42 12.30 -0.13
N PRO A 409 13.74 12.59 -0.03
CA PRO A 409 14.30 13.51 0.96
C PRO A 409 14.08 14.99 0.58
N THR A 410 12.89 15.31 0.11
CA THR A 410 12.50 16.65 -0.32
C THR A 410 11.20 17.04 0.41
N PRO A 411 11.14 18.19 1.10
CA PRO A 411 10.01 18.56 1.95
C PRO A 411 8.66 18.57 1.22
N ASP A 412 8.63 19.08 -0.01
CA ASP A 412 7.42 19.26 -0.80
C ASP A 412 7.08 18.06 -1.70
N ALA A 413 7.94 17.03 -1.73
CA ALA A 413 7.65 15.83 -2.50
C ALA A 413 6.50 15.04 -1.88
N LEU A 414 5.57 14.62 -2.73
CA LEU A 414 4.46 13.76 -2.32
C LEU A 414 4.96 12.32 -2.15
N PRO A 415 4.60 11.65 -1.07
CA PRO A 415 4.85 10.22 -0.94
C PRO A 415 4.02 9.44 -1.96
N ILE A 416 4.52 8.27 -2.35
CA ILE A 416 3.88 7.38 -3.32
C ILE A 416 3.47 6.12 -2.57
N ILE A 417 2.21 5.68 -2.70
CA ILE A 417 1.68 4.46 -2.11
C ILE A 417 1.55 3.41 -3.20
N CYS A 418 2.15 2.24 -3.02
CA CYS A 418 1.97 1.10 -3.90
C CYS A 418 0.64 0.41 -3.62
N CYS A 419 -0.18 0.22 -4.66
CA CYS A 419 -1.52 -0.39 -4.56
C CYS A 419 -1.53 -1.88 -4.97
N HIS A 420 -0.36 -2.48 -5.20
CA HIS A 420 -0.16 -3.88 -5.56
C HIS A 420 0.39 -4.67 -4.38
N GLY A 421 0.30 -5.99 -4.44
CA GLY A 421 0.83 -6.91 -3.46
C GLY A 421 -0.25 -7.73 -2.75
N ASN A 422 0.16 -8.84 -2.18
CA ASN A 422 -0.73 -9.83 -1.58
C ASN A 422 -0.11 -10.43 -0.30
N PRO A 423 -0.90 -11.13 0.54
CA PRO A 423 -0.41 -11.71 1.80
C PRO A 423 0.70 -12.76 1.63
N GLY A 424 0.84 -13.40 0.47
CA GLY A 424 1.92 -14.37 0.18
C GLY A 424 3.30 -13.74 0.19
N MET A 425 3.38 -12.41 0.05
CA MET A 425 4.65 -11.68 0.17
C MET A 425 5.18 -11.63 1.62
N ALA A 426 4.42 -12.09 2.61
CA ALA A 426 4.87 -12.17 4.00
C ALA A 426 5.81 -13.38 4.22
N THR A 427 6.86 -13.49 3.41
CA THR A 427 7.88 -14.54 3.50
C THR A 427 9.29 -13.94 3.42
N GLY A 428 10.28 -14.63 4.04
CA GLY A 428 11.67 -14.17 4.05
C GLY A 428 12.26 -14.10 2.65
N GLY A 429 13.06 -13.06 2.37
CA GLY A 429 13.74 -12.89 1.08
C GLY A 429 13.06 -11.94 0.09
N MET A 430 11.79 -11.58 0.30
CA MET A 430 11.09 -10.61 -0.57
C MET A 430 11.76 -9.24 -0.56
N GLY A 431 12.20 -8.76 0.62
CA GLY A 431 12.96 -7.51 0.74
C GLY A 431 14.28 -7.55 -0.01
N ASP A 432 14.99 -8.68 0.07
CA ASP A 432 16.28 -8.87 -0.62
C ASP A 432 16.12 -8.72 -2.14
N VAL A 433 15.10 -9.36 -2.72
CA VAL A 433 14.77 -9.24 -4.15
C VAL A 433 14.47 -7.79 -4.51
N LEU A 434 13.65 -7.10 -3.70
CA LEU A 434 13.31 -5.68 -3.90
C LEU A 434 14.56 -4.80 -3.87
N ALA A 435 15.47 -5.00 -2.90
CA ALA A 435 16.69 -4.22 -2.80
C ALA A 435 17.57 -4.39 -4.05
N GLY A 436 17.71 -5.62 -4.56
CA GLY A 436 18.39 -5.91 -5.82
C GLY A 436 17.74 -5.24 -7.03
N LEU A 437 16.44 -5.29 -7.12
CA LEU A 437 15.64 -4.67 -8.19
C LEU A 437 15.81 -3.14 -8.20
N ILE A 438 15.74 -2.49 -7.03
CA ILE A 438 16.02 -1.05 -6.92
C ILE A 438 17.43 -0.74 -7.43
N GLY A 439 18.41 -1.55 -7.04
CA GLY A 439 19.80 -1.42 -7.51
C GLY A 439 19.91 -1.50 -9.03
N ALA A 440 19.18 -2.41 -9.67
CA ALA A 440 19.16 -2.54 -11.14
C ALA A 440 18.56 -1.33 -11.84
N LEU A 441 17.50 -0.75 -11.28
CA LEU A 441 16.85 0.43 -11.89
C LEU A 441 17.70 1.70 -11.71
N LEU A 442 18.37 1.85 -10.57
CA LEU A 442 19.35 2.91 -10.37
C LEU A 442 20.55 2.78 -11.34
N ALA A 443 21.02 1.56 -11.59
CA ALA A 443 22.11 1.30 -12.55
C ALA A 443 21.70 1.66 -13.99
N GLN A 444 20.42 1.58 -14.30
CA GLN A 444 19.82 2.05 -15.55
C GLN A 444 19.58 3.58 -15.56
N ARG A 445 20.10 4.30 -14.55
CA ARG A 445 20.08 5.77 -14.42
C ARG A 445 18.70 6.39 -14.18
N LEU A 446 17.77 5.63 -13.60
CA LEU A 446 16.55 6.23 -13.10
C LEU A 446 16.86 7.03 -11.82
N GLU A 447 16.14 8.14 -11.63
CA GLU A 447 16.20 8.91 -10.39
C GLU A 447 15.78 8.07 -9.19
N PRO A 448 16.35 8.24 -7.99
CA PRO A 448 16.12 7.37 -6.85
C PRO A 448 14.65 7.16 -6.49
N ILE A 449 13.85 8.21 -6.52
CA ILE A 449 12.42 8.11 -6.21
C ILE A 449 11.67 7.30 -7.28
N ALA A 450 11.97 7.52 -8.55
CA ALA A 450 11.36 6.79 -9.67
C ALA A 450 11.80 5.33 -9.68
N ALA A 451 13.10 5.05 -9.54
CA ALA A 451 13.65 3.71 -9.45
C ALA A 451 13.02 2.91 -8.31
N THR A 452 12.88 3.53 -7.14
CA THR A 452 12.28 2.90 -5.97
C THR A 452 10.78 2.63 -6.16
N ALA A 453 10.02 3.61 -6.66
CA ALA A 453 8.58 3.45 -6.90
C ALA A 453 8.30 2.36 -7.94
N ILE A 454 9.00 2.39 -9.08
CA ILE A 454 8.88 1.38 -10.12
C ILE A 454 9.26 -0.01 -9.59
N ALA A 455 10.36 -0.12 -8.83
CA ALA A 455 10.78 -1.39 -8.24
C ALA A 455 9.72 -1.94 -7.29
N VAL A 456 9.16 -1.12 -6.42
CA VAL A 456 8.12 -1.53 -5.48
C VAL A 456 6.87 -1.99 -6.23
N GLY A 457 6.42 -1.24 -7.24
CA GLY A 457 5.26 -1.59 -8.05
C GLY A 457 5.45 -2.89 -8.84
N ALA A 458 6.54 -3.00 -9.59
CA ALA A 458 6.82 -4.19 -10.40
C ALA A 458 7.07 -5.45 -9.54
N HIS A 459 7.72 -5.30 -8.37
CA HIS A 459 7.91 -6.40 -7.42
C HIS A 459 6.58 -6.91 -6.88
N ALA A 460 5.68 -6.01 -6.50
CA ALA A 460 4.37 -6.36 -5.98
C ALA A 460 3.48 -6.97 -7.08
N GLU A 461 3.46 -6.41 -8.29
CA GLU A 461 2.72 -6.97 -9.43
C GLU A 461 3.22 -8.36 -9.83
N ALA A 462 4.54 -8.58 -9.85
CA ALA A 462 5.12 -9.91 -10.08
C ALA A 462 4.70 -10.92 -9.00
N ALA A 463 4.58 -10.45 -7.76
CA ALA A 463 4.08 -11.28 -6.65
C ALA A 463 2.58 -11.57 -6.80
N ASP A 464 1.77 -10.61 -7.27
CA ASP A 464 0.34 -10.82 -7.53
C ASP A 464 0.12 -11.88 -8.62
N MET A 465 0.90 -11.81 -9.71
CA MET A 465 0.86 -12.84 -10.75
C MET A 465 1.28 -14.22 -10.20
N ALA A 466 2.34 -14.27 -9.39
CA ALA A 466 2.80 -15.52 -8.79
C ALA A 466 1.81 -16.10 -7.77
N TRP A 467 1.12 -15.24 -7.03
CA TRP A 467 0.10 -15.65 -6.06
C TRP A 467 -1.06 -16.42 -6.69
N GLN A 468 -1.49 -16.02 -7.89
CA GLN A 468 -2.55 -16.71 -8.63
C GLN A 468 -2.22 -18.17 -8.94
N GLU A 469 -0.92 -18.50 -9.07
CA GLU A 469 -0.46 -19.85 -9.37
C GLU A 469 -0.02 -20.63 -8.13
N GLN A 470 0.63 -19.97 -7.17
CA GLN A 470 1.30 -20.62 -6.03
C GLN A 470 0.51 -20.53 -4.72
N GLY A 471 -0.41 -19.56 -4.59
CA GLY A 471 -1.14 -19.31 -3.35
C GLY A 471 -0.19 -19.09 -2.16
N VAL A 472 -0.49 -19.71 -1.03
CA VAL A 472 0.30 -19.61 0.21
C VAL A 472 1.74 -20.15 0.10
N GLY A 473 2.06 -20.85 -0.98
CA GLY A 473 3.40 -21.37 -1.27
C GLY A 473 4.32 -20.38 -2.00
N LEU A 474 3.88 -19.13 -2.22
CA LEU A 474 4.65 -18.10 -2.91
C LEU A 474 6.04 -17.90 -2.28
N THR A 475 7.08 -17.96 -3.11
CA THR A 475 8.46 -17.74 -2.72
C THR A 475 9.07 -16.52 -3.43
N PRO A 476 10.17 -15.93 -2.91
CA PRO A 476 10.91 -14.87 -3.62
C PRO A 476 11.41 -15.30 -5.00
N SER A 477 11.71 -16.58 -5.21
CA SER A 477 12.14 -17.11 -6.52
C SER A 477 11.03 -17.01 -7.56
N ASP A 478 9.78 -17.26 -7.18
CA ASP A 478 8.64 -17.15 -8.09
C ASP A 478 8.44 -15.70 -8.56
N VAL A 479 8.67 -14.74 -7.67
CA VAL A 479 8.65 -13.30 -8.01
C VAL A 479 9.78 -12.95 -8.97
N VAL A 480 11.02 -13.41 -8.66
CA VAL A 480 12.20 -13.17 -9.49
C VAL A 480 11.98 -13.65 -10.94
N GLU A 481 11.35 -14.79 -11.14
CA GLU A 481 11.08 -15.34 -12.48
C GLU A 481 10.15 -14.45 -13.31
N ARG A 482 9.24 -13.70 -12.69
CA ARG A 482 8.25 -12.85 -13.37
C ARG A 482 8.69 -11.41 -13.57
N LEU A 483 9.72 -10.94 -12.82
CA LEU A 483 10.14 -9.53 -12.85
C LEU A 483 10.40 -9.00 -14.26
N GLY A 484 11.10 -9.76 -15.11
CA GLY A 484 11.45 -9.31 -16.45
C GLY A 484 10.23 -9.06 -17.34
N GLY A 485 9.24 -9.95 -17.26
CA GLY A 485 7.98 -9.82 -17.98
C GLY A 485 7.16 -8.61 -17.51
N VAL A 486 7.03 -8.45 -16.20
CA VAL A 486 6.29 -7.33 -15.59
C VAL A 486 6.91 -5.98 -15.93
N LEU A 487 8.24 -5.88 -15.89
CA LEU A 487 8.93 -4.62 -16.18
C LEU A 487 8.75 -4.13 -17.62
N THR A 488 8.60 -5.03 -18.57
CA THR A 488 8.57 -4.69 -20.01
C THR A 488 7.26 -5.04 -20.71
N GLN A 489 6.36 -5.81 -20.07
CA GLN A 489 5.16 -6.42 -20.65
C GLN A 489 5.44 -7.05 -22.03
N VAL A 490 6.20 -8.14 -22.01
CA VAL A 490 6.42 -9.00 -23.16
C VAL A 490 5.45 -10.18 -23.07
#